data_6d7480f55f3e07e5c4bae71540ac5155
#
_entry.id   6d7480f55f3e07e5c4bae71540ac5155
#
_cell.length_a   1.000
_cell.length_b   1.000
_cell.length_c   1.000
_cell.angle_alpha   90.00
_cell.angle_beta   90.00
_cell.angle_gamma   90.00
#
_symmetry.space_group_name_H-M   'P 1'
#
loop_
_entity.id
_entity.type
_entity.pdbx_description
1 polymer ?
#
loop_
_entity_poly.entity_id
_entity_poly.type
_entity_poly.pdbx_seq_one_letter_code
_entity_poly.pdbx_strand_id
1 'polypeptide(L)'
;MQNEKLRNVAIIAHVDHGKTTLVDQMLKQGGVYRENQETVERVMDSNDLERERGITILAKNTAIQYGDTKINIVDTPGHADFGGEVERILKMVNGVILLVDAAEGPMPQTRFVLSRALELGHRVIVVVNKIDRPDQRIHEVIDEVLELLLDLDATPEQLDSPMLFCSARQGIASYSPDVPGTDLKPLFDTILSYIPAPEADLDQPFQMLVSAIDYNEFVGRIAIGRVERGVLKQNQEIAVCNYHDPDAPAKKAKAVSMYEFQGLGKQPITEATAGNIIALSGIGDITIGDTICAPDCVEPLPFVKISAPTMEMTFSVNDSPFAGREGKFVTSRQLRDRLFRETLKDVSLRVTELEGATDAFNVAGRGEMSLSILIETMRREGYEFQVSPPRVLYRTIDGKKCEPIERLVADVPSECVGAVIEKLGSRKGDLIEMTPVGSRMKLEFLIPARGLFGYRNEFLTDTRGEGIMASVFDSYAPYKGDLNRRSTGSLVSFETGESVSYGLFNAQERGALFIGPGVKVYEGMIVGVSPKQEDITVNVCKKKQMTNMRAAGSDEALRLVPPRKLSLEQCLEFLADDELLEVTPENLRMRKTILNHEKRMKATHGGKKK
;
A
#
# COMPACT_ATOMS: atom_id res chain seq x y z
N MET A 1 -25.83 10.49 -25.45
CA MET A 1 -26.29 11.64 -24.61
C MET A 1 -25.41 11.71 -23.38
N GLN A 2 -25.24 12.90 -22.80
CA GLN A 2 -24.52 13.03 -21.51
C GLN A 2 -25.51 13.03 -20.35
N ASN A 3 -25.13 12.40 -19.23
CA ASN A 3 -25.95 12.43 -18.02
C ASN A 3 -25.56 13.65 -17.18
N GLU A 4 -26.19 14.79 -17.46
CA GLU A 4 -25.88 16.07 -16.81
C GLU A 4 -26.11 16.07 -15.28
N LYS A 5 -26.88 15.10 -14.76
CA LYS A 5 -27.16 14.95 -13.33
C LYS A 5 -26.12 14.12 -12.58
N LEU A 6 -24.99 13.83 -13.23
CA LEU A 6 -23.97 12.98 -12.67
C LEU A 6 -22.56 13.53 -12.94
N ARG A 7 -21.68 13.46 -11.96
CA ARG A 7 -20.25 13.71 -12.09
C ARG A 7 -19.47 12.62 -11.37
N ASN A 8 -18.41 12.12 -12.01
CA ASN A 8 -17.52 11.13 -11.42
C ASN A 8 -16.13 11.74 -11.30
N VAL A 9 -15.63 11.91 -10.09
CA VAL A 9 -14.33 12.54 -9.82
C VAL A 9 -13.46 11.65 -8.93
N ALA A 10 -12.16 11.64 -9.18
CA ALA A 10 -11.18 11.03 -8.27
C ALA A 10 -10.44 12.14 -7.52
N ILE A 11 -10.05 11.89 -6.27
CA ILE A 11 -9.22 12.81 -5.50
C ILE A 11 -7.80 12.27 -5.42
N ILE A 12 -6.86 13.03 -5.94
CA ILE A 12 -5.42 12.77 -5.89
C ILE A 12 -4.81 13.70 -4.84
N ALA A 13 -4.15 13.16 -3.84
CA ALA A 13 -3.50 13.94 -2.82
C ALA A 13 -2.30 13.18 -2.24
N HIS A 14 -1.30 13.93 -1.79
CA HIS A 14 -0.28 13.36 -0.92
C HIS A 14 -0.85 13.10 0.48
N VAL A 15 -0.15 12.26 1.23
CA VAL A 15 -0.40 12.04 2.66
C VAL A 15 -0.42 13.39 3.38
N ASP A 16 -1.35 13.53 4.31
CA ASP A 16 -1.52 14.73 5.14
C ASP A 16 -1.89 16.03 4.41
N HIS A 17 -2.04 16.06 3.07
CA HIS A 17 -2.54 17.23 2.35
C HIS A 17 -4.01 17.58 2.65
N GLY A 18 -4.69 16.74 3.46
CA GLY A 18 -6.04 17.01 3.97
C GLY A 18 -7.17 16.43 3.12
N LYS A 19 -6.89 15.38 2.32
CA LYS A 19 -7.88 14.68 1.49
C LYS A 19 -9.11 14.25 2.27
N THR A 20 -8.93 13.50 3.36
CA THR A 20 -10.01 13.01 4.20
C THR A 20 -10.82 14.14 4.80
N THR A 21 -10.15 15.20 5.27
CA THR A 21 -10.80 16.38 5.83
C THR A 21 -11.65 17.11 4.78
N LEU A 22 -11.14 17.22 3.54
CA LEU A 22 -11.89 17.83 2.44
C LEU A 22 -13.14 17.01 2.11
N VAL A 23 -13.01 15.70 1.96
CA VAL A 23 -14.16 14.82 1.67
C VAL A 23 -15.18 14.85 2.80
N ASP A 24 -14.76 14.85 4.06
CA ASP A 24 -15.67 14.99 5.20
C ASP A 24 -16.46 16.31 5.15
N GLN A 25 -15.81 17.40 4.80
CA GLN A 25 -16.51 18.69 4.63
C GLN A 25 -17.42 18.71 3.41
N MET A 26 -17.01 18.08 2.31
CA MET A 26 -17.88 17.92 1.14
C MET A 26 -19.13 17.11 1.48
N LEU A 27 -19.01 16.05 2.27
CA LEU A 27 -20.14 15.25 2.77
C LEU A 27 -21.07 16.06 3.69
N LYS A 28 -20.50 16.88 4.57
CA LYS A 28 -21.28 17.74 5.47
C LYS A 28 -22.08 18.79 4.70
N GLN A 29 -21.43 19.49 3.78
CA GLN A 29 -22.07 20.58 3.02
C GLN A 29 -22.92 20.07 1.84
N GLY A 30 -22.65 18.84 1.35
CA GLY A 30 -23.46 18.16 0.34
C GLY A 30 -24.76 17.54 0.87
N GLY A 31 -25.17 17.84 2.12
CA GLY A 31 -26.47 17.43 2.66
C GLY A 31 -26.63 15.95 3.00
N VAL A 32 -25.53 15.20 3.12
CA VAL A 32 -25.56 13.76 3.45
C VAL A 32 -25.89 13.52 4.91
N TYR A 33 -25.52 14.44 5.81
CA TYR A 33 -25.78 14.34 7.25
C TYR A 33 -26.96 15.20 7.68
N ARG A 34 -27.75 14.70 8.64
CA ARG A 34 -28.78 15.51 9.31
C ARG A 34 -28.10 16.53 10.24
N GLU A 35 -28.66 17.73 10.37
CA GLU A 35 -28.10 18.85 11.15
C GLU A 35 -27.68 18.54 12.60
N ASN A 36 -28.16 17.44 13.18
CA ASN A 36 -27.90 17.05 14.58
C ASN A 36 -27.13 15.71 14.72
N GLN A 37 -26.49 15.23 13.65
CA GLN A 37 -25.74 13.98 13.71
C GLN A 37 -24.30 14.29 14.11
N GLU A 38 -23.86 13.86 15.32
CA GLU A 38 -22.45 13.87 15.69
C GLU A 38 -21.66 13.00 14.71
N THR A 39 -20.85 13.63 13.88
CA THR A 39 -19.98 12.94 12.92
C THR A 39 -18.64 12.67 13.57
N VAL A 40 -18.21 11.43 13.56
CA VAL A 40 -16.84 11.06 13.91
C VAL A 40 -15.91 11.71 12.88
N GLU A 41 -14.94 12.49 13.32
CA GLU A 41 -13.93 13.08 12.42
C GLU A 41 -13.16 11.98 11.69
N ARG A 42 -12.81 12.20 10.40
CA ARG A 42 -12.09 11.29 9.51
C ARG A 42 -12.86 10.02 9.13
N VAL A 43 -14.06 10.20 8.67
CA VAL A 43 -14.98 9.11 8.32
C VAL A 43 -14.47 8.23 7.15
N MET A 44 -13.66 8.78 6.24
CA MET A 44 -13.05 8.01 5.13
C MET A 44 -11.91 7.11 5.59
N ASP A 45 -11.14 7.47 6.61
CA ASP A 45 -10.06 6.65 7.15
C ASP A 45 -10.59 5.69 8.23
N SER A 46 -11.42 4.76 7.81
CA SER A 46 -12.03 3.76 8.71
C SER A 46 -11.03 2.70 9.21
N ASN A 47 -9.84 2.64 8.61
CA ASN A 47 -8.77 1.72 9.01
C ASN A 47 -7.72 2.47 9.83
N ASP A 48 -7.46 2.01 11.06
CA ASP A 48 -6.44 2.61 11.93
C ASP A 48 -5.04 2.60 11.29
N LEU A 49 -4.75 1.62 10.43
CA LEU A 49 -3.50 1.54 9.66
C LEU A 49 -3.36 2.66 8.63
N GLU A 50 -4.45 3.05 7.96
CA GLU A 50 -4.45 4.18 7.03
C GLU A 50 -4.16 5.48 7.77
N ARG A 51 -4.75 5.66 8.98
CA ARG A 51 -4.51 6.84 9.82
C ARG A 51 -3.08 6.93 10.33
N GLU A 52 -2.51 5.81 10.80
CA GLU A 52 -1.15 5.78 11.36
C GLU A 52 -0.07 5.94 10.30
N ARG A 53 -0.29 5.35 9.13
CA ARG A 53 0.65 5.41 8.01
C ARG A 53 0.43 6.64 7.13
N GLY A 54 -0.72 7.30 7.31
CA GLY A 54 -1.16 8.42 6.50
C GLY A 54 -1.33 8.10 5.02
N ILE A 55 -1.54 6.84 4.62
CA ILE A 55 -1.74 6.41 3.24
C ILE A 55 -3.12 5.79 3.06
N THR A 56 -3.76 6.07 1.94
CA THR A 56 -4.93 5.32 1.50
C THR A 56 -4.48 3.96 1.00
N ILE A 57 -4.96 2.89 1.62
CA ILE A 57 -4.64 1.50 1.28
C ILE A 57 -5.67 0.96 0.29
N LEU A 58 -6.96 1.21 0.55
CA LEU A 58 -8.06 0.74 -0.27
C LEU A 58 -8.84 1.93 -0.84
N ALA A 59 -9.12 1.85 -2.13
CA ALA A 59 -10.02 2.79 -2.79
C ALA A 59 -11.41 2.77 -2.16
N LYS A 60 -11.95 3.93 -1.86
CA LYS A 60 -13.30 4.09 -1.31
C LYS A 60 -14.15 4.91 -2.25
N ASN A 61 -15.38 4.45 -2.44
CA ASN A 61 -16.37 5.18 -3.22
C ASN A 61 -17.34 5.86 -2.26
N THR A 62 -17.56 7.14 -2.50
CA THR A 62 -18.58 7.91 -1.80
C THR A 62 -19.36 8.76 -2.81
N ALA A 63 -20.53 9.23 -2.44
CA ALA A 63 -21.30 10.13 -3.30
C ALA A 63 -22.01 11.18 -2.47
N ILE A 64 -22.09 12.37 -3.02
CA ILE A 64 -22.80 13.51 -2.45
C ILE A 64 -23.85 14.01 -3.43
N GLN A 65 -24.91 14.61 -2.91
CA GLN A 65 -25.94 15.26 -3.71
C GLN A 65 -25.74 16.77 -3.60
N TYR A 66 -25.48 17.43 -4.72
CA TYR A 66 -25.40 18.90 -4.78
C TYR A 66 -26.42 19.43 -5.78
N GLY A 67 -27.46 20.09 -5.27
CA GLY A 67 -28.63 20.43 -6.08
C GLY A 67 -29.25 19.17 -6.69
N ASP A 68 -29.46 19.19 -8.01
CA ASP A 68 -29.99 18.06 -8.77
C ASP A 68 -28.93 17.10 -9.28
N THR A 69 -27.64 17.34 -8.99
CA THR A 69 -26.52 16.55 -9.50
C THR A 69 -25.92 15.70 -8.39
N LYS A 70 -25.74 14.42 -8.69
CA LYS A 70 -24.97 13.47 -7.88
C LYS A 70 -23.49 13.54 -8.27
N ILE A 71 -22.63 13.72 -7.29
CA ILE A 71 -21.16 13.69 -7.48
C ILE A 71 -20.63 12.44 -6.81
N ASN A 72 -20.17 11.47 -7.62
CA ASN A 72 -19.43 10.32 -7.12
C ASN A 72 -17.97 10.74 -6.92
N ILE A 73 -17.44 10.46 -5.75
CA ILE A 73 -16.06 10.74 -5.36
C ILE A 73 -15.37 9.41 -5.12
N VAL A 74 -14.30 9.16 -5.86
CA VAL A 74 -13.48 7.95 -5.69
C VAL A 74 -12.15 8.36 -5.08
N ASP A 75 -11.84 7.76 -3.94
CA ASP A 75 -10.57 7.96 -3.27
C ASP A 75 -9.48 7.13 -3.95
N THR A 76 -8.33 7.74 -4.28
CA THR A 76 -7.22 7.06 -4.94
C THR A 76 -6.09 6.76 -3.95
N PRO A 77 -5.54 5.53 -3.97
CA PRO A 77 -4.28 5.26 -3.28
C PRO A 77 -3.17 6.15 -3.84
N GLY A 78 -2.37 6.77 -2.95
CA GLY A 78 -1.27 7.65 -3.36
C GLY A 78 0.05 6.93 -3.64
N HIS A 79 0.18 5.65 -3.28
CA HIS A 79 1.44 4.94 -3.35
C HIS A 79 1.59 4.15 -4.66
N ALA A 80 2.80 4.18 -5.25
CA ALA A 80 3.10 3.52 -6.53
C ALA A 80 2.86 2.00 -6.53
N ASP A 81 2.97 1.33 -5.37
CA ASP A 81 2.69 -0.11 -5.24
C ASP A 81 1.24 -0.47 -5.60
N PHE A 82 0.33 0.51 -5.55
CA PHE A 82 -1.08 0.38 -5.93
C PHE A 82 -1.38 0.87 -7.36
N GLY A 83 -0.36 1.04 -8.20
CA GLY A 83 -0.50 1.64 -9.55
C GLY A 83 -1.59 1.01 -10.42
N GLY A 84 -1.77 -0.31 -10.36
CA GLY A 84 -2.86 -0.98 -11.08
C GLY A 84 -4.26 -0.66 -10.54
N GLU A 85 -4.39 -0.30 -9.26
CA GLU A 85 -5.65 0.16 -8.68
C GLU A 85 -5.95 1.59 -9.10
N VAL A 86 -4.94 2.45 -9.07
CA VAL A 86 -5.03 3.83 -9.53
C VAL A 86 -5.54 3.89 -10.97
N GLU A 87 -4.99 3.10 -11.89
CA GLU A 87 -5.41 3.09 -13.28
C GLU A 87 -6.88 2.62 -13.45
N ARG A 88 -7.30 1.61 -12.70
CA ARG A 88 -8.70 1.15 -12.73
C ARG A 88 -9.67 2.20 -12.19
N ILE A 89 -9.27 2.92 -11.13
CA ILE A 89 -10.07 4.00 -10.56
C ILE A 89 -10.20 5.14 -11.55
N LEU A 90 -9.09 5.56 -12.16
CA LEU A 90 -9.09 6.64 -13.14
C LEU A 90 -9.99 6.33 -14.34
N LYS A 91 -10.10 5.07 -14.76
CA LYS A 91 -11.05 4.67 -15.83
C LYS A 91 -12.53 4.80 -15.43
N MET A 92 -12.87 4.83 -14.13
CA MET A 92 -14.26 5.01 -13.68
C MET A 92 -14.70 6.48 -13.61
N VAL A 93 -13.75 7.42 -13.64
CA VAL A 93 -14.04 8.85 -13.44
C VAL A 93 -13.92 9.67 -14.73
N ASN A 94 -14.42 10.90 -14.68
CA ASN A 94 -14.40 11.83 -15.82
C ASN A 94 -13.44 12.99 -15.59
N GLY A 95 -12.90 13.13 -14.40
CA GLY A 95 -11.90 14.12 -14.05
C GLY A 95 -11.33 13.90 -12.67
N VAL A 96 -10.31 14.66 -12.33
CA VAL A 96 -9.57 14.52 -11.08
C VAL A 96 -9.46 15.83 -10.33
N ILE A 97 -9.44 15.76 -9.01
CA ILE A 97 -9.13 16.86 -8.10
C ILE A 97 -7.73 16.61 -7.55
N LEU A 98 -6.80 17.48 -7.89
CA LEU A 98 -5.44 17.48 -7.38
C LEU A 98 -5.39 18.36 -6.13
N LEU A 99 -5.21 17.76 -4.96
CA LEU A 99 -5.13 18.46 -3.69
C LEU A 99 -3.67 18.65 -3.28
N VAL A 100 -3.25 19.89 -3.07
CA VAL A 100 -1.88 20.28 -2.74
C VAL A 100 -1.87 21.11 -1.46
N ASP A 101 -0.94 20.86 -0.55
CA ASP A 101 -0.75 21.67 0.66
C ASP A 101 -0.11 23.01 0.32
N ALA A 102 -0.66 24.10 0.87
CA ALA A 102 -0.19 25.46 0.61
C ALA A 102 1.22 25.77 1.16
N ALA A 103 1.75 24.95 2.06
CA ALA A 103 3.10 25.10 2.60
C ALA A 103 4.10 24.10 1.99
N GLU A 104 3.68 22.86 1.75
CA GLU A 104 4.56 21.78 1.28
C GLU A 104 4.69 21.77 -0.26
N GLY A 105 3.64 22.17 -0.98
CA GLY A 105 3.60 22.11 -2.43
C GLY A 105 3.28 20.71 -2.98
N PRO A 106 3.43 20.50 -4.30
CA PRO A 106 3.18 19.23 -4.95
C PRO A 106 4.26 18.21 -4.56
N MET A 107 3.82 17.10 -3.97
CA MET A 107 4.71 16.05 -3.50
C MET A 107 4.86 14.93 -4.55
N PRO A 108 5.95 14.19 -4.51
CA PRO A 108 6.34 13.27 -5.58
C PRO A 108 5.44 12.07 -5.81
N GLN A 109 4.79 11.60 -4.75
CA GLN A 109 3.82 10.50 -4.89
C GLN A 109 2.62 10.92 -5.74
N THR A 110 2.24 12.19 -5.66
CA THR A 110 1.17 12.80 -6.46
C THR A 110 1.52 12.80 -7.95
N ARG A 111 2.81 12.94 -8.28
CA ARG A 111 3.33 12.96 -9.67
C ARG A 111 2.95 11.71 -10.45
N PHE A 112 3.09 10.52 -9.85
CA PHE A 112 2.76 9.26 -10.51
C PHE A 112 1.27 9.17 -10.87
N VAL A 113 0.40 9.47 -9.90
CA VAL A 113 -1.06 9.38 -10.10
C VAL A 113 -1.54 10.46 -11.08
N LEU A 114 -0.98 11.66 -10.98
CA LEU A 114 -1.29 12.77 -11.88
C LEU A 114 -0.85 12.48 -13.32
N SER A 115 0.36 11.92 -13.54
CA SER A 115 0.82 11.51 -14.87
C SER A 115 -0.16 10.56 -15.54
N ARG A 116 -0.64 9.55 -14.80
CA ARG A 116 -1.64 8.61 -15.33
C ARG A 116 -2.99 9.26 -15.65
N ALA A 117 -3.42 10.23 -14.83
CA ALA A 117 -4.65 10.97 -15.09
C ALA A 117 -4.52 11.84 -16.36
N LEU A 118 -3.37 12.50 -16.56
CA LEU A 118 -3.10 13.32 -17.76
C LEU A 118 -3.00 12.47 -19.02
N GLU A 119 -2.32 11.32 -18.96
CA GLU A 119 -2.22 10.35 -20.08
C GLU A 119 -3.60 9.82 -20.53
N LEU A 120 -4.54 9.66 -19.58
CA LEU A 120 -5.93 9.27 -19.87
C LEU A 120 -6.80 10.45 -20.37
N GLY A 121 -6.24 11.65 -20.50
CA GLY A 121 -6.94 12.84 -20.97
C GLY A 121 -7.93 13.43 -19.96
N HIS A 122 -7.80 13.13 -18.66
CA HIS A 122 -8.69 13.69 -17.65
C HIS A 122 -8.49 15.18 -17.46
N ARG A 123 -9.58 15.88 -17.19
CA ARG A 123 -9.56 17.26 -16.72
C ARG A 123 -9.16 17.30 -15.24
N VAL A 124 -8.32 18.27 -14.89
CA VAL A 124 -7.76 18.43 -13.55
C VAL A 124 -8.30 19.69 -12.90
N ILE A 125 -8.79 19.61 -11.68
CA ILE A 125 -9.07 20.78 -10.82
C ILE A 125 -7.97 20.79 -9.77
N VAL A 126 -7.21 21.88 -9.69
CA VAL A 126 -6.18 22.04 -8.66
C VAL A 126 -6.80 22.71 -7.43
N VAL A 127 -6.59 22.12 -6.26
CA VAL A 127 -7.07 22.66 -4.98
C VAL A 127 -5.88 22.85 -4.05
N VAL A 128 -5.48 24.09 -3.83
CA VAL A 128 -4.44 24.46 -2.85
C VAL A 128 -5.09 24.54 -1.48
N ASN A 129 -4.79 23.57 -0.62
CA ASN A 129 -5.41 23.39 0.69
C ASN A 129 -4.53 23.91 1.82
N LYS A 130 -5.13 24.09 2.99
CA LYS A 130 -4.50 24.59 4.22
C LYS A 130 -3.98 26.03 4.08
N ILE A 131 -4.69 26.86 3.36
CA ILE A 131 -4.38 28.30 3.23
C ILE A 131 -4.45 29.06 4.57
N ASP A 132 -5.02 28.45 5.61
CA ASP A 132 -5.07 28.94 6.98
C ASP A 132 -3.76 28.73 7.77
N ARG A 133 -2.77 28.04 7.21
CA ARG A 133 -1.45 27.87 7.86
C ARG A 133 -0.64 29.17 7.86
N PRO A 134 0.08 29.49 8.95
CA PRO A 134 0.91 30.69 9.01
C PRO A 134 2.16 30.63 8.13
N ASP A 135 2.60 29.43 7.75
CA ASP A 135 3.77 29.11 6.93
C ASP A 135 3.42 28.85 5.46
N GLN A 136 2.20 29.22 5.03
CA GLN A 136 1.74 29.05 3.66
C GLN A 136 2.58 29.91 2.68
N ARG A 137 2.82 29.37 1.47
CA ARG A 137 3.57 29.98 0.36
C ARG A 137 2.80 29.81 -0.96
N ILE A 138 1.54 30.22 -0.97
CA ILE A 138 0.57 29.92 -2.03
C ILE A 138 1.09 30.25 -3.43
N HIS A 139 1.71 31.43 -3.64
CA HIS A 139 2.19 31.85 -4.96
C HIS A 139 3.29 30.93 -5.48
N GLU A 140 4.22 30.52 -4.62
CA GLU A 140 5.29 29.57 -4.98
C GLU A 140 4.70 28.19 -5.30
N VAL A 141 3.70 27.75 -4.54
CA VAL A 141 3.02 26.46 -4.78
C VAL A 141 2.24 26.46 -6.09
N ILE A 142 1.66 27.58 -6.51
CA ILE A 142 1.03 27.73 -7.84
C ILE A 142 2.07 27.48 -8.93
N ASP A 143 3.23 28.14 -8.83
CA ASP A 143 4.31 28.00 -9.80
C ASP A 143 4.83 26.57 -9.85
N GLU A 144 5.05 25.93 -8.69
CA GLU A 144 5.46 24.53 -8.58
C GLU A 144 4.45 23.54 -9.20
N VAL A 145 3.14 23.80 -9.05
CA VAL A 145 2.09 22.98 -9.68
C VAL A 145 2.09 23.15 -11.19
N LEU A 146 2.28 24.37 -11.70
CA LEU A 146 2.39 24.63 -13.13
C LEU A 146 3.64 23.97 -13.72
N GLU A 147 4.79 24.07 -13.04
CA GLU A 147 6.01 23.35 -13.42
C GLU A 147 5.79 21.83 -13.43
N LEU A 148 5.10 21.28 -12.43
CA LEU A 148 4.77 19.86 -12.39
C LEU A 148 3.90 19.43 -13.58
N LEU A 149 2.89 20.21 -13.95
CA LEU A 149 2.04 19.92 -15.11
C LEU A 149 2.84 19.99 -16.42
N LEU A 150 3.74 20.96 -16.56
CA LEU A 150 4.66 21.08 -17.72
C LEU A 150 5.62 19.88 -17.80
N ASP A 151 6.20 19.47 -16.69
CA ASP A 151 7.09 18.31 -16.59
C ASP A 151 6.41 16.99 -16.95
N LEU A 152 5.09 16.94 -16.81
CA LEU A 152 4.27 15.76 -17.12
C LEU A 152 3.65 15.84 -18.52
N ASP A 153 4.15 16.73 -19.40
CA ASP A 153 3.67 16.92 -20.77
C ASP A 153 2.15 17.18 -20.85
N ALA A 154 1.61 17.95 -19.89
CA ALA A 154 0.19 18.32 -19.90
C ALA A 154 -0.18 19.10 -21.16
N THR A 155 -1.38 18.82 -21.70
CA THR A 155 -1.91 19.57 -22.85
C THR A 155 -2.23 21.01 -22.49
N PRO A 156 -2.32 21.94 -23.47
CA PRO A 156 -2.70 23.33 -23.19
C PRO A 156 -4.00 23.46 -22.39
N GLU A 157 -4.99 22.60 -22.66
CA GLU A 157 -6.27 22.58 -21.93
C GLU A 157 -6.08 22.09 -20.48
N GLN A 158 -5.12 21.20 -20.23
CA GLN A 158 -4.78 20.72 -18.89
C GLN A 158 -3.94 21.73 -18.11
N LEU A 159 -3.11 22.53 -18.80
CA LEU A 159 -2.37 23.63 -18.18
C LEU A 159 -3.29 24.79 -17.76
N ASP A 160 -4.42 24.99 -18.46
CA ASP A 160 -5.47 25.98 -18.10
C ASP A 160 -6.46 25.42 -17.05
N SER A 161 -5.98 24.50 -16.20
CA SER A 161 -6.78 23.89 -15.14
C SER A 161 -7.21 24.92 -14.08
N PRO A 162 -8.48 24.94 -13.67
CA PRO A 162 -8.94 25.86 -12.63
C PRO A 162 -8.23 25.58 -11.30
N MET A 163 -7.77 26.65 -10.64
CA MET A 163 -7.16 26.61 -9.33
C MET A 163 -8.09 27.18 -8.28
N LEU A 164 -8.26 26.46 -7.18
CA LEU A 164 -9.06 26.86 -6.03
C LEU A 164 -8.20 26.87 -4.77
N PHE A 165 -8.54 27.77 -3.86
CA PHE A 165 -7.84 27.95 -2.59
C PHE A 165 -8.77 27.54 -1.45
N CYS A 166 -8.34 26.57 -0.63
CA CYS A 166 -9.21 25.90 0.31
C CYS A 166 -8.59 25.81 1.71
N SER A 167 -9.43 25.93 2.73
CA SER A 167 -9.15 25.40 4.05
C SER A 167 -10.16 24.30 4.35
N ALA A 168 -9.78 23.06 4.08
CA ALA A 168 -10.62 21.90 4.37
C ALA A 168 -11.01 21.83 5.86
N ARG A 169 -10.13 22.28 6.77
CA ARG A 169 -10.43 22.33 8.21
C ARG A 169 -11.57 23.29 8.53
N GLN A 170 -11.63 24.44 7.87
CA GLN A 170 -12.68 25.44 8.05
C GLN A 170 -13.89 25.18 7.16
N GLY A 171 -13.79 24.29 6.17
CA GLY A 171 -14.84 23.97 5.21
C GLY A 171 -15.11 25.09 4.22
N ILE A 172 -14.08 25.82 3.79
CA ILE A 172 -14.18 26.99 2.88
C ILE A 172 -13.33 26.79 1.63
N ALA A 173 -13.78 27.34 0.52
CA ALA A 173 -13.05 27.42 -0.75
C ALA A 173 -13.26 28.79 -1.41
N SER A 174 -12.27 29.23 -2.20
CA SER A 174 -12.29 30.50 -2.93
C SER A 174 -11.62 30.36 -4.29
N TYR A 175 -11.98 31.22 -5.25
CA TYR A 175 -11.32 31.36 -6.54
C TYR A 175 -10.05 32.23 -6.49
N SER A 176 -9.80 32.91 -5.39
CA SER A 176 -8.64 33.78 -5.21
C SER A 176 -8.00 33.54 -3.83
N PRO A 177 -6.67 33.55 -3.75
CA PRO A 177 -5.98 33.39 -2.46
C PRO A 177 -6.22 34.57 -1.50
N ASP A 178 -6.52 35.75 -2.05
CA ASP A 178 -6.68 37.00 -1.27
C ASP A 178 -8.11 37.21 -0.75
N VAL A 179 -9.06 36.40 -1.22
CA VAL A 179 -10.46 36.51 -0.85
C VAL A 179 -10.88 35.27 -0.06
N PRO A 180 -11.18 35.43 1.24
CA PRO A 180 -11.61 34.28 2.05
C PRO A 180 -12.95 33.73 1.56
N GLY A 181 -13.02 32.41 1.41
CA GLY A 181 -14.28 31.72 1.10
C GLY A 181 -15.20 31.64 2.33
N THR A 182 -16.47 31.32 2.09
CA THR A 182 -17.48 31.13 3.16
C THR A 182 -17.92 29.68 3.29
N ASP A 183 -17.83 28.92 2.21
CA ASP A 183 -18.25 27.52 2.10
C ASP A 183 -17.49 26.81 0.97
N LEU A 184 -17.82 25.55 0.68
CA LEU A 184 -17.24 24.77 -0.42
C LEU A 184 -17.99 24.93 -1.76
N LYS A 185 -18.96 25.86 -1.84
CA LYS A 185 -19.70 26.09 -3.07
C LYS A 185 -18.82 26.36 -4.29
N PRO A 186 -17.72 27.16 -4.22
CA PRO A 186 -16.82 27.35 -5.36
C PRO A 186 -16.26 26.04 -5.90
N LEU A 187 -15.94 25.05 -5.02
CA LEU A 187 -15.46 23.74 -5.42
C LEU A 187 -16.55 22.93 -6.14
N PHE A 188 -17.76 22.89 -5.59
CA PHE A 188 -18.87 22.18 -6.22
C PHE A 188 -19.26 22.80 -7.57
N ASP A 189 -19.34 24.10 -7.66
CA ASP A 189 -19.67 24.81 -8.91
C ASP A 189 -18.59 24.56 -9.98
N THR A 190 -17.31 24.51 -9.59
CA THR A 190 -16.21 24.18 -10.50
C THR A 190 -16.28 22.71 -10.96
N ILE A 191 -16.60 21.76 -10.08
CA ILE A 191 -16.79 20.35 -10.47
C ILE A 191 -17.90 20.25 -11.52
N LEU A 192 -19.03 20.92 -11.30
CA LEU A 192 -20.18 20.87 -12.22
C LEU A 192 -19.90 21.53 -13.58
N SER A 193 -19.17 22.65 -13.60
CA SER A 193 -18.90 23.40 -14.82
C SER A 193 -17.71 22.88 -15.62
N TYR A 194 -16.68 22.36 -14.95
CA TYR A 194 -15.43 22.00 -15.60
C TYR A 194 -15.29 20.49 -15.89
N ILE A 195 -15.73 19.62 -14.97
CA ILE A 195 -15.66 18.17 -15.21
C ILE A 195 -16.82 17.75 -16.12
N PRO A 196 -16.54 17.05 -17.24
CA PRO A 196 -17.59 16.61 -18.16
C PRO A 196 -18.52 15.59 -17.51
N ALA A 197 -19.80 15.67 -17.85
CA ALA A 197 -20.77 14.63 -17.49
C ALA A 197 -20.41 13.31 -18.20
N PRO A 198 -20.64 12.16 -17.56
CA PRO A 198 -20.39 10.88 -18.21
C PRO A 198 -21.30 10.67 -19.42
N GLU A 199 -20.77 10.02 -20.45
CA GLU A 199 -21.59 9.58 -21.56
C GLU A 199 -22.63 8.56 -21.07
N ALA A 200 -23.86 8.72 -21.52
CA ALA A 200 -24.96 7.84 -21.15
C ALA A 200 -25.76 7.46 -22.39
N ASP A 201 -25.43 6.34 -22.98
CA ASP A 201 -26.21 5.70 -24.02
C ASP A 201 -27.17 4.68 -23.36
N LEU A 202 -28.41 5.09 -23.14
CA LEU A 202 -29.41 4.28 -22.44
C LEU A 202 -30.10 3.24 -23.36
N ASP A 203 -30.03 3.45 -24.68
CA ASP A 203 -30.71 2.59 -25.67
C ASP A 203 -29.86 1.36 -26.06
N GLN A 204 -28.59 1.38 -25.72
CA GLN A 204 -27.68 0.27 -25.96
C GLN A 204 -27.87 -0.88 -24.94
N PRO A 205 -27.51 -2.12 -25.27
CA PRO A 205 -27.47 -3.22 -24.33
C PRO A 205 -26.54 -2.91 -23.13
N PHE A 206 -26.96 -3.31 -21.93
CA PHE A 206 -26.20 -3.07 -20.71
C PHE A 206 -24.77 -3.60 -20.76
N GLN A 207 -23.83 -2.78 -20.27
CA GLN A 207 -22.42 -3.15 -20.13
C GLN A 207 -21.77 -2.41 -18.95
N MET A 208 -20.99 -3.14 -18.14
CA MET A 208 -20.29 -2.62 -16.97
C MET A 208 -18.95 -3.33 -16.82
N LEU A 209 -17.87 -2.56 -16.64
CA LEU A 209 -16.54 -3.10 -16.28
C LEU A 209 -16.40 -3.20 -14.76
N VAL A 210 -15.98 -4.36 -14.26
CA VAL A 210 -15.68 -4.54 -12.84
C VAL A 210 -14.29 -3.99 -12.53
N SER A 211 -14.26 -2.86 -11.83
CA SER A 211 -13.01 -2.15 -11.51
C SER A 211 -12.53 -2.42 -10.09
N ALA A 212 -13.43 -2.75 -9.17
CA ALA A 212 -13.11 -3.12 -7.79
C ALA A 212 -14.04 -4.22 -7.28
N ILE A 213 -13.61 -4.92 -6.24
CA ILE A 213 -14.42 -5.95 -5.56
C ILE A 213 -14.46 -5.61 -4.08
N ASP A 214 -15.64 -5.72 -3.50
CA ASP A 214 -15.87 -5.75 -2.07
C ASP A 214 -16.38 -7.13 -1.66
N TYR A 215 -16.34 -7.44 -0.38
CA TYR A 215 -16.80 -8.71 0.14
C TYR A 215 -17.66 -8.51 1.40
N ASN A 216 -18.79 -9.19 1.42
CA ASN A 216 -19.67 -9.24 2.58
C ASN A 216 -20.00 -10.70 2.89
N GLU A 217 -19.98 -11.09 4.17
CA GLU A 217 -20.20 -12.48 4.60
C GLU A 217 -21.60 -13.02 4.24
N PHE A 218 -22.59 -12.15 4.05
CA PHE A 218 -23.97 -12.54 3.74
C PHE A 218 -24.26 -12.63 2.25
N VAL A 219 -23.68 -11.75 1.44
CA VAL A 219 -23.96 -11.66 -0.01
C VAL A 219 -22.79 -12.08 -0.89
N GLY A 220 -21.66 -12.43 -0.28
CA GLY A 220 -20.45 -12.82 -0.99
C GLY A 220 -19.72 -11.65 -1.64
N ARG A 221 -19.14 -11.89 -2.82
CA ARG A 221 -18.44 -10.86 -3.59
C ARG A 221 -19.42 -9.85 -4.17
N ILE A 222 -19.01 -8.59 -4.13
CA ILE A 222 -19.74 -7.43 -4.64
C ILE A 222 -18.87 -6.77 -5.69
N ALA A 223 -19.30 -6.80 -6.94
CA ALA A 223 -18.64 -6.13 -8.05
C ALA A 223 -18.92 -4.63 -8.01
N ILE A 224 -17.89 -3.79 -8.11
CA ILE A 224 -18.01 -2.33 -8.17
C ILE A 224 -17.43 -1.87 -9.50
N GLY A 225 -18.17 -1.00 -10.20
CA GLY A 225 -17.74 -0.45 -11.48
C GLY A 225 -18.69 0.61 -12.01
N ARG A 226 -18.26 1.25 -13.10
CA ARG A 226 -19.09 2.19 -13.84
C ARG A 226 -19.91 1.44 -14.88
N VAL A 227 -21.19 1.80 -14.96
CA VAL A 227 -22.05 1.37 -16.08
C VAL A 227 -21.63 2.17 -17.31
N GLU A 228 -21.09 1.50 -18.33
CA GLU A 228 -20.61 2.17 -19.54
C GLU A 228 -21.76 2.51 -20.50
N ARG A 229 -22.72 1.60 -20.64
CA ARG A 229 -23.90 1.81 -21.49
C ARG A 229 -25.10 1.01 -21.00
N GLY A 230 -26.27 1.41 -21.43
CA GLY A 230 -27.54 0.74 -21.17
C GLY A 230 -28.10 0.93 -19.78
N VAL A 231 -29.06 0.10 -19.45
CA VAL A 231 -29.78 0.08 -18.19
C VAL A 231 -29.84 -1.35 -17.65
N LEU A 232 -29.55 -1.51 -16.36
CA LEU A 232 -29.69 -2.78 -15.64
C LEU A 232 -30.82 -2.70 -14.65
N LYS A 233 -31.70 -3.70 -14.64
CA LYS A 233 -32.77 -3.84 -13.66
C LYS A 233 -32.49 -4.96 -12.66
N GLN A 234 -33.00 -4.81 -11.48
CA GLN A 234 -32.89 -5.83 -10.44
C GLN A 234 -33.49 -7.16 -10.91
N ASN A 235 -32.83 -8.26 -10.58
CA ASN A 235 -33.17 -9.63 -11.01
C ASN A 235 -33.08 -9.89 -12.52
N GLN A 236 -32.51 -8.99 -13.31
CA GLN A 236 -32.25 -9.21 -14.73
C GLN A 236 -31.15 -10.28 -14.93
N GLU A 237 -31.29 -11.09 -15.97
CA GLU A 237 -30.25 -12.02 -16.41
C GLU A 237 -29.09 -11.23 -17.05
N ILE A 238 -27.88 -11.63 -16.73
CA ILE A 238 -26.64 -11.04 -17.18
C ILE A 238 -25.66 -12.11 -17.64
N ALA A 239 -24.71 -11.72 -18.47
CA ALA A 239 -23.58 -12.53 -18.88
C ALA A 239 -22.28 -11.90 -18.39
N VAL A 240 -21.33 -12.72 -17.93
CA VAL A 240 -20.00 -12.30 -17.50
C VAL A 240 -18.97 -12.83 -18.46
N CYS A 241 -18.13 -11.97 -19.01
CA CYS A 241 -17.04 -12.29 -19.92
C CYS A 241 -15.76 -11.54 -19.53
N ASN A 242 -14.62 -11.94 -20.08
CA ASN A 242 -13.33 -11.34 -19.78
C ASN A 242 -12.56 -11.04 -21.06
N TYR A 243 -11.98 -9.84 -21.16
CA TYR A 243 -11.23 -9.40 -22.34
C TYR A 243 -9.98 -10.25 -22.63
N HIS A 244 -9.31 -10.76 -21.60
CA HIS A 244 -8.09 -11.56 -21.73
C HIS A 244 -8.35 -13.07 -21.94
N ASP A 245 -9.62 -13.47 -21.90
CA ASP A 245 -10.07 -14.84 -22.17
C ASP A 245 -11.31 -14.83 -23.08
N PRO A 246 -11.16 -14.31 -24.31
CA PRO A 246 -12.29 -14.09 -25.21
C PRO A 246 -12.95 -15.40 -25.70
N ASP A 247 -12.22 -16.52 -25.68
CA ASP A 247 -12.70 -17.84 -26.12
C ASP A 247 -13.47 -18.59 -25.00
N ALA A 248 -13.39 -18.10 -23.74
CA ALA A 248 -14.16 -18.69 -22.67
C ALA A 248 -15.66 -18.41 -22.82
N PRO A 249 -16.53 -19.41 -22.60
CA PRO A 249 -17.96 -19.20 -22.67
C PRO A 249 -18.41 -18.20 -21.62
N ALA A 250 -19.22 -17.21 -22.00
CA ALA A 250 -19.76 -16.24 -21.06
C ALA A 250 -20.59 -16.93 -19.98
N LYS A 251 -20.31 -16.60 -18.73
CA LYS A 251 -21.02 -17.17 -17.58
C LYS A 251 -22.35 -16.45 -17.39
N LYS A 252 -23.44 -17.20 -17.37
CA LYS A 252 -24.77 -16.66 -17.08
C LYS A 252 -24.91 -16.44 -15.57
N ALA A 253 -25.40 -15.29 -15.19
CA ALA A 253 -25.67 -14.92 -13.81
C ALA A 253 -26.93 -14.05 -13.72
N LYS A 254 -27.26 -13.60 -12.53
CA LYS A 254 -28.43 -12.74 -12.26
C LYS A 254 -28.03 -11.58 -11.35
N ALA A 255 -28.48 -10.39 -11.69
CA ALA A 255 -28.28 -9.17 -10.90
C ALA A 255 -29.21 -9.20 -9.65
N VAL A 256 -28.82 -9.89 -8.58
CA VAL A 256 -29.69 -10.14 -7.43
C VAL A 256 -29.94 -8.86 -6.65
N SER A 257 -28.88 -8.16 -6.27
CA SER A 257 -28.97 -6.89 -5.54
C SER A 257 -28.02 -5.88 -6.14
N MET A 258 -28.54 -4.69 -6.33
CA MET A 258 -27.79 -3.52 -6.83
C MET A 258 -27.83 -2.43 -5.80
N TYR A 259 -26.72 -1.73 -5.69
CA TYR A 259 -26.56 -0.62 -4.75
C TYR A 259 -25.90 0.57 -5.46
N GLU A 260 -26.29 1.76 -5.07
CA GLU A 260 -25.55 2.98 -5.36
C GLU A 260 -24.90 3.52 -4.09
N PHE A 261 -23.86 4.33 -4.28
CA PHE A 261 -23.20 5.00 -3.17
C PHE A 261 -23.98 6.24 -2.78
N GLN A 262 -24.20 6.45 -1.49
CA GLN A 262 -24.74 7.67 -0.92
C GLN A 262 -24.04 7.95 0.41
N GLY A 263 -23.34 9.07 0.48
CA GLY A 263 -22.38 9.26 1.56
C GLY A 263 -21.36 8.11 1.59
N LEU A 264 -21.14 7.56 2.76
CA LEU A 264 -20.26 6.40 2.95
C LEU A 264 -21.00 5.06 2.88
N GLY A 265 -22.30 5.10 2.73
CA GLY A 265 -23.14 3.90 2.67
C GLY A 265 -23.46 3.47 1.24
N LYS A 266 -24.06 2.27 1.16
CA LYS A 266 -24.63 1.71 -0.05
C LYS A 266 -26.13 1.66 0.09
N GLN A 267 -26.87 2.27 -0.84
CA GLN A 267 -28.34 2.22 -0.86
C GLN A 267 -28.81 1.24 -1.95
N PRO A 268 -29.80 0.38 -1.65
CA PRO A 268 -30.35 -0.52 -2.64
C PRO A 268 -31.11 0.26 -3.72
N ILE A 269 -30.89 -0.13 -4.97
CA ILE A 269 -31.58 0.42 -6.13
C ILE A 269 -32.21 -0.70 -6.96
N THR A 270 -33.29 -0.37 -7.67
CA THR A 270 -33.99 -1.31 -8.56
C THR A 270 -33.55 -1.19 -10.01
N GLU A 271 -32.92 -0.06 -10.37
CA GLU A 271 -32.47 0.24 -11.70
C GLU A 271 -31.14 1.02 -11.67
N ALA A 272 -30.21 0.67 -12.55
CA ALA A 272 -28.91 1.32 -12.72
C ALA A 272 -28.75 1.77 -14.16
N THR A 273 -28.32 3.01 -14.37
CA THR A 273 -28.19 3.65 -15.69
C THR A 273 -26.74 3.95 -16.05
N ALA A 274 -26.47 4.05 -17.35
CA ALA A 274 -25.16 4.42 -17.89
C ALA A 274 -24.58 5.69 -17.23
N GLY A 275 -23.27 5.68 -16.99
CA GLY A 275 -22.50 6.70 -16.33
C GLY A 275 -22.40 6.57 -14.82
N ASN A 276 -23.30 5.85 -14.14
CA ASN A 276 -23.28 5.71 -12.68
C ASN A 276 -22.28 4.64 -12.20
N ILE A 277 -21.68 4.87 -11.03
CA ILE A 277 -20.85 3.88 -10.33
C ILE A 277 -21.74 3.12 -9.37
N ILE A 278 -21.83 1.81 -9.55
CA ILE A 278 -22.71 0.93 -8.79
C ILE A 278 -21.95 -0.23 -8.14
N ALA A 279 -22.60 -0.86 -7.17
CA ALA A 279 -22.17 -2.10 -6.56
C ALA A 279 -23.22 -3.18 -6.85
N LEU A 280 -22.79 -4.34 -7.36
CA LEU A 280 -23.64 -5.46 -7.81
C LEU A 280 -23.26 -6.74 -7.10
N SER A 281 -24.23 -7.45 -6.52
CA SER A 281 -24.05 -8.77 -5.92
C SER A 281 -24.85 -9.86 -6.66
N GLY A 282 -24.53 -11.12 -6.38
CA GLY A 282 -25.16 -12.29 -6.99
C GLY A 282 -24.28 -13.08 -7.95
N ILE A 283 -22.99 -12.69 -8.07
CA ILE A 283 -22.01 -13.37 -8.92
C ILE A 283 -20.86 -13.85 -8.03
N GLY A 284 -20.87 -15.14 -7.66
CA GLY A 284 -19.97 -15.68 -6.63
C GLY A 284 -18.48 -15.67 -7.01
N ASP A 285 -18.17 -15.84 -8.28
CA ASP A 285 -16.81 -15.98 -8.82
C ASP A 285 -16.38 -14.77 -9.67
N ILE A 286 -17.02 -13.63 -9.50
CA ILE A 286 -16.67 -12.38 -10.19
C ILE A 286 -15.24 -11.94 -9.82
N THR A 287 -14.51 -11.44 -10.82
CA THR A 287 -13.17 -10.92 -10.65
C THR A 287 -13.02 -9.50 -11.20
N ILE A 288 -11.98 -8.78 -10.77
CA ILE A 288 -11.66 -7.48 -11.35
C ILE A 288 -11.26 -7.66 -12.82
N GLY A 289 -11.80 -6.81 -13.69
CA GLY A 289 -11.60 -6.87 -15.14
C GLY A 289 -12.62 -7.72 -15.88
N ASP A 290 -13.50 -8.40 -15.17
CA ASP A 290 -14.67 -9.00 -15.82
C ASP A 290 -15.61 -7.90 -16.32
N THR A 291 -16.23 -8.17 -17.47
CA THR A 291 -17.28 -7.32 -18.02
C THR A 291 -18.63 -7.99 -17.82
N ILE A 292 -19.55 -7.27 -17.24
CA ILE A 292 -20.94 -7.70 -17.07
C ILE A 292 -21.76 -7.10 -18.21
N CYS A 293 -22.38 -7.98 -19.01
CA CYS A 293 -23.12 -7.63 -20.23
C CYS A 293 -24.56 -8.10 -20.19
N ALA A 294 -25.38 -7.57 -21.09
CA ALA A 294 -26.64 -8.19 -21.47
C ALA A 294 -26.37 -9.55 -22.14
N PRO A 295 -27.18 -10.63 -21.90
CA PRO A 295 -26.91 -11.97 -22.42
C PRO A 295 -26.92 -12.09 -23.94
N ASP A 296 -27.60 -11.17 -24.60
CA ASP A 296 -27.74 -11.08 -26.07
C ASP A 296 -26.66 -10.23 -26.75
N CYS A 297 -25.82 -9.55 -25.95
CA CYS A 297 -24.74 -8.69 -26.45
C CYS A 297 -23.49 -8.82 -25.54
N VAL A 298 -22.75 -9.91 -25.74
CA VAL A 298 -21.55 -10.21 -24.94
C VAL A 298 -20.32 -9.58 -25.58
N GLU A 299 -19.88 -8.44 -25.06
CA GLU A 299 -18.72 -7.70 -25.55
C GLU A 299 -17.79 -7.37 -24.38
N PRO A 300 -16.59 -7.99 -24.29
CA PRO A 300 -15.67 -7.70 -23.20
C PRO A 300 -15.00 -6.33 -23.38
N LEU A 301 -14.95 -5.54 -22.30
CA LEU A 301 -14.26 -4.25 -22.26
C LEU A 301 -12.76 -4.45 -22.01
N PRO A 302 -11.90 -3.70 -22.70
CA PRO A 302 -10.47 -3.76 -22.48
C PRO A 302 -10.10 -3.25 -21.09
N PHE A 303 -9.28 -4.02 -20.39
CA PHE A 303 -8.74 -3.59 -19.10
C PHE A 303 -7.26 -3.99 -18.96
N VAL A 304 -6.56 -3.30 -18.07
CA VAL A 304 -5.18 -3.64 -17.74
C VAL A 304 -5.17 -4.86 -16.85
N LYS A 305 -4.54 -5.92 -17.34
CA LYS A 305 -4.44 -7.18 -16.60
C LYS A 305 -3.76 -6.96 -15.27
N ILE A 306 -4.38 -7.47 -14.21
CA ILE A 306 -3.77 -7.48 -12.89
C ILE A 306 -2.45 -8.27 -12.96
N SER A 307 -1.33 -7.62 -12.65
CA SER A 307 -0.02 -8.28 -12.62
C SER A 307 -0.06 -9.45 -11.66
N ALA A 308 0.47 -10.60 -12.08
CA ALA A 308 0.64 -11.71 -11.17
C ALA A 308 1.54 -11.32 -10.00
N PRO A 309 1.38 -11.93 -8.82
CA PRO A 309 2.29 -11.74 -7.72
C PRO A 309 3.75 -11.93 -8.14
N THR A 310 4.64 -11.09 -7.62
CA THR A 310 6.08 -11.13 -7.91
C THR A 310 6.90 -11.63 -6.73
N MET A 311 6.32 -11.61 -5.54
CA MET A 311 6.98 -12.08 -4.32
C MET A 311 6.05 -12.88 -3.42
N GLU A 312 6.64 -13.69 -2.56
CA GLU A 312 5.92 -14.52 -1.59
C GLU A 312 6.60 -14.53 -0.23
N MET A 313 5.81 -14.84 0.79
CA MET A 313 6.26 -15.13 2.14
C MET A 313 5.54 -16.37 2.65
N THR A 314 6.20 -17.15 3.50
CA THR A 314 5.55 -18.26 4.20
C THR A 314 4.98 -17.76 5.51
N PHE A 315 3.69 -17.97 5.72
CA PHE A 315 2.99 -17.74 6.98
C PHE A 315 2.77 -19.09 7.65
N SER A 316 3.16 -19.23 8.89
CA SER A 316 3.00 -20.48 9.63
C SER A 316 2.59 -20.24 11.08
N VAL A 317 2.09 -21.27 11.70
CA VAL A 317 1.78 -21.24 13.14
C VAL A 317 3.06 -20.93 13.92
N ASN A 318 2.96 -20.07 14.94
CA ASN A 318 4.08 -19.76 15.82
C ASN A 318 4.46 -21.02 16.64
N ASP A 319 5.68 -21.50 16.48
CA ASP A 319 6.27 -22.64 17.20
C ASP A 319 7.39 -22.21 18.14
N SER A 320 7.50 -20.92 18.44
CA SER A 320 8.47 -20.37 19.38
C SER A 320 8.22 -20.84 20.82
N PRO A 321 9.20 -20.75 21.72
CA PRO A 321 8.99 -21.03 23.15
C PRO A 321 7.95 -20.14 23.85
N PHE A 322 7.54 -19.05 23.21
CA PHE A 322 6.51 -18.13 23.70
C PHE A 322 5.16 -18.28 22.97
N ALA A 323 5.03 -19.25 22.10
CA ALA A 323 3.81 -19.49 21.34
C ALA A 323 2.55 -19.62 22.23
N GLY A 324 1.45 -19.03 21.77
CA GLY A 324 0.13 -19.11 22.42
C GLY A 324 -0.02 -18.25 23.69
N ARG A 325 0.89 -17.32 23.95
CA ARG A 325 0.83 -16.48 25.18
C ARG A 325 0.13 -15.16 24.97
N GLU A 326 0.15 -14.62 23.77
CA GLU A 326 -0.27 -13.24 23.48
C GLU A 326 -1.42 -13.20 22.46
N GLY A 327 -1.55 -14.20 21.59
CA GLY A 327 -2.57 -14.25 20.55
C GLY A 327 -3.89 -14.89 20.99
N LYS A 328 -5.01 -14.41 20.41
CA LYS A 328 -6.33 -15.05 20.53
C LYS A 328 -6.50 -16.18 19.50
N PHE A 329 -5.94 -15.98 18.30
CA PHE A 329 -6.04 -16.90 17.17
C PHE A 329 -4.66 -17.46 16.86
N VAL A 330 -4.44 -18.72 17.27
CA VAL A 330 -3.10 -19.35 17.28
C VAL A 330 -3.05 -20.66 16.50
N THR A 331 -4.22 -21.13 15.96
CA THR A 331 -4.28 -22.44 15.31
C THR A 331 -4.13 -22.34 13.79
N SER A 332 -3.60 -23.41 13.17
CA SER A 332 -3.46 -23.54 11.72
C SER A 332 -4.78 -23.30 10.97
N ARG A 333 -5.89 -23.84 11.48
CA ARG A 333 -7.22 -23.65 10.88
C ARG A 333 -7.64 -22.18 10.88
N GLN A 334 -7.47 -21.46 12.00
CA GLN A 334 -7.80 -20.04 12.09
C GLN A 334 -6.95 -19.21 11.15
N LEU A 335 -5.65 -19.50 11.09
CA LEU A 335 -4.71 -18.84 10.17
C LEU A 335 -5.12 -19.08 8.71
N ARG A 336 -5.42 -20.35 8.35
CA ARG A 336 -5.89 -20.72 7.01
C ARG A 336 -7.16 -19.96 6.63
N ASP A 337 -8.19 -20.06 7.46
CA ASP A 337 -9.48 -19.44 7.17
C ASP A 337 -9.35 -17.92 7.00
N ARG A 338 -8.49 -17.27 7.80
CA ARG A 338 -8.23 -15.83 7.68
C ARG A 338 -7.49 -15.47 6.39
N LEU A 339 -6.44 -16.20 6.02
CA LEU A 339 -5.67 -15.96 4.80
C LEU A 339 -6.52 -16.19 3.54
N PHE A 340 -7.30 -17.27 3.49
CA PHE A 340 -8.20 -17.52 2.37
C PHE A 340 -9.35 -16.50 2.27
N ARG A 341 -9.84 -15.99 3.41
CA ARG A 341 -10.82 -14.89 3.42
C ARG A 341 -10.24 -13.62 2.78
N GLU A 342 -8.96 -13.33 2.97
CA GLU A 342 -8.34 -12.17 2.34
C GLU A 342 -8.33 -12.25 0.82
N THR A 343 -8.15 -13.42 0.23
CA THR A 343 -8.20 -13.60 -1.23
C THR A 343 -9.58 -13.32 -1.85
N LEU A 344 -10.62 -13.26 -1.03
CA LEU A 344 -11.96 -12.87 -1.50
C LEU A 344 -12.07 -11.35 -1.72
N LYS A 345 -11.27 -10.56 -0.99
CA LYS A 345 -11.22 -9.10 -1.06
C LYS A 345 -10.11 -8.63 -1.98
N ASP A 346 -8.91 -9.16 -1.81
CA ASP A 346 -7.73 -8.80 -2.60
C ASP A 346 -7.44 -9.88 -3.66
N VAL A 347 -7.84 -9.61 -4.89
CA VAL A 347 -7.62 -10.50 -6.04
C VAL A 347 -6.16 -10.56 -6.49
N SER A 348 -5.30 -9.68 -5.98
CA SER A 348 -3.86 -9.71 -6.27
C SER A 348 -3.10 -10.66 -5.34
N LEU A 349 -3.74 -11.08 -4.25
CA LEU A 349 -3.17 -11.99 -3.27
C LEU A 349 -3.43 -13.45 -3.66
N ARG A 350 -2.41 -14.27 -3.57
CA ARG A 350 -2.52 -15.71 -3.80
C ARG A 350 -2.07 -16.47 -2.56
N VAL A 351 -2.91 -17.33 -2.04
CA VAL A 351 -2.60 -18.20 -0.90
C VAL A 351 -2.60 -19.65 -1.35
N THR A 352 -1.52 -20.36 -1.04
CA THR A 352 -1.38 -21.80 -1.32
C THR A 352 -0.88 -22.50 -0.06
N GLU A 353 -1.35 -23.73 0.17
CA GLU A 353 -0.80 -24.57 1.23
C GLU A 353 0.61 -25.01 0.86
N LEU A 354 1.52 -25.04 1.82
CA LEU A 354 2.87 -25.50 1.60
C LEU A 354 2.88 -27.03 1.51
N GLU A 355 3.42 -27.58 0.42
CA GLU A 355 3.50 -29.02 0.23
C GLU A 355 4.27 -29.69 1.39
N GLY A 356 3.64 -30.66 2.04
CA GLY A 356 4.25 -31.41 3.15
C GLY A 356 4.13 -30.75 4.53
N ALA A 357 3.53 -29.57 4.64
CA ALA A 357 3.24 -28.91 5.92
C ALA A 357 1.72 -28.60 6.04
N THR A 358 1.14 -28.93 7.18
CA THR A 358 -0.29 -28.69 7.45
C THR A 358 -0.55 -27.37 8.17
N ASP A 359 0.51 -26.66 8.57
CA ASP A 359 0.51 -25.49 9.43
C ASP A 359 1.23 -24.28 8.81
N ALA A 360 1.55 -24.37 7.51
CA ALA A 360 2.24 -23.33 6.76
C ALA A 360 1.58 -23.05 5.41
N PHE A 361 1.54 -21.78 5.04
CA PHE A 361 0.89 -21.25 3.83
C PHE A 361 1.83 -20.30 3.11
N ASN A 362 1.97 -20.47 1.80
CA ASN A 362 2.65 -19.49 0.97
C ASN A 362 1.64 -18.41 0.56
N VAL A 363 1.97 -17.18 0.90
CA VAL A 363 1.19 -15.99 0.59
C VAL A 363 1.99 -15.16 -0.38
N ALA A 364 1.50 -15.07 -1.61
CA ALA A 364 2.13 -14.31 -2.68
C ALA A 364 1.37 -13.01 -2.95
N GLY A 365 2.10 -11.91 -3.05
CA GLY A 365 1.58 -10.55 -3.28
C GLY A 365 2.41 -9.78 -4.29
N ARG A 366 1.97 -8.57 -4.63
CA ARG A 366 2.64 -7.73 -5.62
C ARG A 366 3.88 -7.06 -5.08
N GLY A 367 3.90 -6.72 -3.79
CA GLY A 367 4.96 -5.95 -3.17
C GLY A 367 5.08 -6.23 -1.66
N GLU A 368 6.19 -5.80 -1.08
CA GLU A 368 6.47 -5.93 0.35
C GLU A 368 5.46 -5.17 1.21
N MET A 369 5.01 -4.00 0.74
CA MET A 369 4.02 -3.17 1.43
C MET A 369 2.68 -3.90 1.59
N SER A 370 2.19 -4.56 0.54
CA SER A 370 0.92 -5.31 0.58
C SER A 370 0.98 -6.45 1.62
N LEU A 371 2.08 -7.20 1.67
CA LEU A 371 2.27 -8.26 2.63
C LEU A 371 2.45 -7.73 4.06
N SER A 372 3.14 -6.60 4.25
CA SER A 372 3.31 -5.98 5.57
C SER A 372 1.98 -5.44 6.12
N ILE A 373 1.12 -4.90 5.27
CA ILE A 373 -0.23 -4.47 5.64
C ILE A 373 -1.07 -5.67 6.11
N LEU A 374 -1.02 -6.77 5.38
CA LEU A 374 -1.72 -8.00 5.76
C LEU A 374 -1.24 -8.50 7.13
N ILE A 375 0.07 -8.56 7.37
CA ILE A 375 0.67 -8.98 8.64
C ILE A 375 0.18 -8.08 9.78
N GLU A 376 0.24 -6.76 9.60
CA GLU A 376 -0.16 -5.81 10.65
C GLU A 376 -1.66 -5.84 10.90
N THR A 377 -2.49 -6.01 9.86
CA THR A 377 -3.94 -6.18 10.00
C THR A 377 -4.27 -7.42 10.84
N MET A 378 -3.67 -8.57 10.50
CA MET A 378 -3.88 -9.81 11.25
C MET A 378 -3.38 -9.71 12.69
N ARG A 379 -2.24 -9.03 12.91
CA ARG A 379 -1.71 -8.75 14.23
C ARG A 379 -2.72 -8.00 15.10
N ARG A 380 -3.34 -6.94 14.58
CA ARG A 380 -4.37 -6.13 15.28
C ARG A 380 -5.68 -6.88 15.50
N GLU A 381 -6.02 -7.79 14.61
CA GLU A 381 -7.16 -8.69 14.79
C GLU A 381 -6.94 -9.72 15.92
N GLY A 382 -5.72 -9.84 16.45
CA GLY A 382 -5.38 -10.73 17.55
C GLY A 382 -4.79 -12.08 17.14
N TYR A 383 -4.31 -12.19 15.90
CA TYR A 383 -3.61 -13.38 15.42
C TYR A 383 -2.16 -13.42 15.93
N GLU A 384 -1.71 -14.64 16.22
CA GLU A 384 -0.31 -14.96 16.52
C GLU A 384 0.18 -15.99 15.50
N PHE A 385 1.24 -15.65 14.81
CA PHE A 385 1.83 -16.46 13.73
C PHE A 385 3.28 -16.09 13.52
N GLN A 386 3.97 -16.78 12.63
CA GLN A 386 5.32 -16.43 12.20
C GLN A 386 5.42 -16.32 10.68
N VAL A 387 6.34 -15.51 10.21
CA VAL A 387 6.58 -15.31 8.78
C VAL A 387 8.04 -15.49 8.41
N SER A 388 8.26 -16.00 7.19
CA SER A 388 9.59 -16.08 6.58
C SER A 388 10.01 -14.72 5.99
N PRO A 389 11.29 -14.51 5.67
CA PRO A 389 11.69 -13.37 4.85
C PRO A 389 10.97 -13.40 3.48
N PRO A 390 10.69 -12.24 2.87
CA PRO A 390 10.10 -12.17 1.54
C PRO A 390 11.04 -12.78 0.49
N ARG A 391 10.48 -13.49 -0.48
CA ARG A 391 11.19 -14.10 -1.61
C ARG A 391 10.53 -13.74 -2.91
N VAL A 392 11.33 -13.55 -3.96
CA VAL A 392 10.78 -13.33 -5.31
C VAL A 392 10.34 -14.65 -5.94
N LEU A 393 9.27 -14.59 -6.71
CA LEU A 393 8.75 -15.72 -7.47
C LEU A 393 9.53 -15.86 -8.79
N TYR A 394 10.35 -16.91 -8.87
CA TYR A 394 11.04 -17.25 -10.11
C TYR A 394 10.13 -17.96 -11.10
N ARG A 395 10.39 -17.77 -12.38
CA ARG A 395 9.70 -18.48 -13.48
C ARG A 395 10.74 -19.16 -14.39
N THR A 396 10.37 -20.28 -14.96
CA THR A 396 11.16 -20.89 -16.03
C THR A 396 10.57 -20.46 -17.37
N ILE A 397 11.32 -19.69 -18.15
CA ILE A 397 10.95 -19.22 -19.48
C ILE A 397 12.02 -19.71 -20.45
N ASP A 398 11.62 -20.43 -21.48
CA ASP A 398 12.54 -21.04 -22.47
C ASP A 398 13.66 -21.88 -21.82
N GLY A 399 13.32 -22.61 -20.76
CA GLY A 399 14.26 -23.46 -20.02
C GLY A 399 15.28 -22.70 -19.13
N LYS A 400 15.19 -21.39 -19.04
CA LYS A 400 16.04 -20.53 -18.18
C LYS A 400 15.28 -20.07 -16.97
N LYS A 401 15.97 -20.06 -15.82
CA LYS A 401 15.44 -19.43 -14.59
C LYS A 401 15.39 -17.91 -14.77
N CYS A 402 14.19 -17.35 -14.69
CA CYS A 402 13.93 -15.92 -14.79
C CYS A 402 13.41 -15.36 -13.47
N GLU A 403 13.73 -14.10 -13.23
CA GLU A 403 13.30 -13.34 -12.05
C GLU A 403 12.51 -12.09 -12.45
N PRO A 404 11.61 -11.60 -11.57
CA PRO A 404 10.85 -10.40 -11.83
C PRO A 404 11.79 -9.18 -11.82
N ILE A 405 11.64 -8.34 -12.85
CA ILE A 405 12.34 -7.08 -13.01
C ILE A 405 11.35 -5.94 -12.78
N GLU A 406 11.78 -4.95 -12.03
CA GLU A 406 11.05 -3.73 -11.80
C GLU A 406 11.70 -2.56 -12.52
N ARG A 407 10.86 -1.71 -13.08
CA ARG A 407 11.24 -0.40 -13.58
C ARG A 407 11.19 0.56 -12.40
N LEU A 408 12.36 0.98 -11.96
CA LEU A 408 12.54 1.90 -10.86
C LEU A 408 12.76 3.30 -11.41
N VAL A 409 11.97 4.25 -10.96
CA VAL A 409 12.17 5.68 -11.18
C VAL A 409 12.58 6.31 -9.87
N ALA A 410 13.74 6.93 -9.84
CA ALA A 410 14.25 7.68 -8.69
C ALA A 410 14.46 9.14 -9.07
N ASP A 411 13.86 10.04 -8.31
CA ASP A 411 14.07 11.48 -8.42
C ASP A 411 14.94 11.93 -7.23
N VAL A 412 16.12 12.44 -7.51
CA VAL A 412 17.14 12.71 -6.49
C VAL A 412 17.81 14.06 -6.70
N PRO A 413 18.29 14.73 -5.64
CA PRO A 413 19.15 15.89 -5.78
C PRO A 413 20.39 15.56 -6.60
N SER A 414 20.84 16.48 -7.47
CA SER A 414 21.98 16.24 -8.38
C SER A 414 23.25 15.81 -7.65
N GLU A 415 23.45 16.23 -6.41
CA GLU A 415 24.60 15.84 -5.58
C GLU A 415 24.56 14.39 -5.08
N CYS A 416 23.38 13.76 -5.04
CA CYS A 416 23.18 12.40 -4.54
C CYS A 416 23.20 11.33 -5.65
N VAL A 417 23.24 11.73 -6.92
CA VAL A 417 23.15 10.84 -8.10
C VAL A 417 24.20 9.74 -8.07
N GLY A 418 25.45 10.09 -7.78
CA GLY A 418 26.56 9.13 -7.77
C GLY A 418 26.35 7.99 -6.76
N ALA A 419 25.95 8.32 -5.53
CA ALA A 419 25.69 7.34 -4.47
C ALA A 419 24.54 6.38 -4.85
N VAL A 420 23.47 6.91 -5.43
CA VAL A 420 22.31 6.13 -5.85
C VAL A 420 22.65 5.18 -6.99
N ILE A 421 23.38 5.65 -8.01
CA ILE A 421 23.81 4.82 -9.14
C ILE A 421 24.73 3.68 -8.67
N GLU A 422 25.72 3.96 -7.82
CA GLU A 422 26.63 2.96 -7.27
C GLU A 422 25.87 1.87 -6.49
N LYS A 423 24.97 2.29 -5.60
CA LYS A 423 24.15 1.38 -4.78
C LYS A 423 23.23 0.50 -5.62
N LEU A 424 22.48 1.08 -6.54
CA LEU A 424 21.59 0.33 -7.43
C LEU A 424 22.36 -0.58 -8.38
N GLY A 425 23.52 -0.15 -8.89
CA GLY A 425 24.41 -0.99 -9.69
C GLY A 425 24.91 -2.22 -8.92
N SER A 426 25.31 -2.06 -7.64
CA SER A 426 25.72 -3.17 -6.78
C SER A 426 24.56 -4.17 -6.54
N ARG A 427 23.32 -3.71 -6.62
CA ARG A 427 22.08 -4.49 -6.50
C ARG A 427 21.56 -5.03 -7.83
N LYS A 428 22.41 -5.02 -8.88
CA LYS A 428 22.13 -5.52 -10.25
C LYS A 428 21.11 -4.69 -11.02
N GLY A 429 20.93 -3.41 -10.66
CA GLY A 429 20.17 -2.45 -11.44
C GLY A 429 20.94 -1.95 -12.65
N ASP A 430 20.29 -1.93 -13.81
CA ASP A 430 20.81 -1.35 -15.05
C ASP A 430 20.19 0.04 -15.22
N LEU A 431 21.01 1.08 -15.28
CA LEU A 431 20.57 2.43 -15.57
C LEU A 431 20.13 2.53 -17.04
N ILE A 432 18.87 2.91 -17.26
CA ILE A 432 18.28 3.04 -18.59
C ILE A 432 18.34 4.49 -19.06
N GLU A 433 17.94 5.42 -18.20
CA GLU A 433 17.84 6.83 -18.53
C GLU A 433 18.22 7.71 -17.34
N MET A 434 18.79 8.88 -17.66
CA MET A 434 19.12 9.90 -16.69
C MET A 434 18.77 11.27 -17.29
N THR A 435 17.75 11.90 -16.74
CA THR A 435 17.20 13.15 -17.25
C THR A 435 17.30 14.25 -16.19
N PRO A 436 17.94 15.40 -16.49
CA PRO A 436 17.95 16.53 -15.57
C PRO A 436 16.58 17.22 -15.53
N VAL A 437 16.09 17.52 -14.32
CA VAL A 437 14.83 18.23 -14.06
C VAL A 437 15.15 19.34 -13.05
N GLY A 438 15.41 20.55 -13.54
CA GLY A 438 15.81 21.67 -12.69
C GLY A 438 17.10 21.39 -11.91
N SER A 439 17.03 21.46 -10.57
CA SER A 439 18.15 21.13 -9.66
C SER A 439 18.23 19.65 -9.30
N ARG A 440 17.33 18.83 -9.84
CA ARG A 440 17.19 17.40 -9.54
C ARG A 440 17.54 16.56 -10.76
N MET A 441 17.69 15.25 -10.53
CA MET A 441 17.95 14.27 -11.57
C MET A 441 16.95 13.14 -11.47
N LYS A 442 16.24 12.85 -12.56
CA LYS A 442 15.40 11.67 -12.72
C LYS A 442 16.25 10.53 -13.25
N LEU A 443 16.29 9.42 -12.52
CA LEU A 443 17.01 8.21 -12.86
C LEU A 443 16.01 7.09 -13.12
N GLU A 444 16.19 6.35 -14.20
CA GLU A 444 15.37 5.19 -14.53
C GLU A 444 16.22 3.94 -14.61
N PHE A 445 15.84 2.88 -13.89
CA PHE A 445 16.55 1.61 -13.82
C PHE A 445 15.64 0.43 -14.13
N LEU A 446 16.23 -0.62 -14.70
CA LEU A 446 15.67 -1.98 -14.68
C LEU A 446 16.43 -2.80 -13.65
N ILE A 447 15.76 -3.16 -12.56
CA ILE A 447 16.37 -3.82 -11.42
C ILE A 447 15.60 -5.08 -11.03
N PRO A 448 16.27 -6.20 -10.65
CA PRO A 448 15.59 -7.33 -10.06
C PRO A 448 14.81 -6.91 -8.80
N ALA A 449 13.55 -7.33 -8.68
CA ALA A 449 12.71 -6.98 -7.52
C ALA A 449 13.39 -7.29 -6.17
N ARG A 450 14.16 -8.40 -6.10
CA ARG A 450 14.97 -8.73 -4.90
C ARG A 450 16.09 -7.72 -4.60
N GLY A 451 16.52 -6.95 -5.58
CA GLY A 451 17.51 -5.88 -5.41
C GLY A 451 16.96 -4.65 -4.68
N LEU A 452 15.64 -4.50 -4.65
CA LEU A 452 14.96 -3.41 -3.94
C LEU A 452 14.67 -3.73 -2.47
N PHE A 453 14.76 -4.99 -2.05
CA PHE A 453 14.56 -5.36 -0.65
C PHE A 453 15.53 -4.62 0.26
N GLY A 454 14.97 -3.91 1.25
CA GLY A 454 15.72 -3.10 2.20
C GLY A 454 16.40 -1.86 1.63
N TYR A 455 16.25 -1.56 0.35
CA TYR A 455 16.91 -0.40 -0.27
C TYR A 455 16.26 0.94 0.11
N ARG A 456 14.97 0.96 0.40
CA ARG A 456 14.23 2.20 0.68
C ARG A 456 14.81 3.02 1.83
N ASN A 457 15.20 2.38 2.92
CA ASN A 457 15.81 3.05 4.07
C ASN A 457 17.23 3.55 3.75
N GLU A 458 18.01 2.79 2.99
CA GLU A 458 19.32 3.21 2.51
C GLU A 458 19.20 4.40 1.56
N PHE A 459 18.25 4.34 0.62
CA PHE A 459 17.96 5.40 -0.33
C PHE A 459 17.62 6.73 0.35
N LEU A 460 16.75 6.71 1.35
CA LEU A 460 16.42 7.91 2.13
C LEU A 460 17.66 8.47 2.85
N THR A 461 18.54 7.60 3.36
CA THR A 461 19.79 8.03 3.99
C THR A 461 20.75 8.64 2.97
N ASP A 462 20.93 7.99 1.82
CA ASP A 462 21.84 8.43 0.74
C ASP A 462 21.38 9.74 0.11
N THR A 463 20.06 10.00 0.11
CA THR A 463 19.44 11.21 -0.43
C THR A 463 19.06 12.24 0.66
N ARG A 464 19.49 12.06 1.91
CA ARG A 464 19.19 12.94 3.05
C ARG A 464 17.68 13.16 3.31
N GLY A 465 16.87 12.18 2.91
CA GLY A 465 15.41 12.25 3.02
C GLY A 465 14.72 12.96 1.86
N GLU A 466 15.45 13.54 0.91
CA GLU A 466 14.90 14.32 -0.21
C GLU A 466 14.62 13.48 -1.46
N GLY A 467 15.14 12.25 -1.53
CA GLY A 467 14.97 11.35 -2.66
C GLY A 467 13.58 10.72 -2.70
N ILE A 468 13.12 10.53 -3.92
CA ILE A 468 11.84 9.92 -4.22
C ILE A 468 12.08 8.70 -5.06
N MET A 469 11.45 7.60 -4.72
CA MET A 469 11.61 6.33 -5.41
C MET A 469 10.26 5.66 -5.61
N ALA A 470 9.98 5.27 -6.84
CA ALA A 470 8.82 4.48 -7.22
C ALA A 470 9.25 3.33 -8.11
N SER A 471 8.70 2.14 -7.91
CA SER A 471 8.96 0.98 -8.74
C SER A 471 7.67 0.33 -9.22
N VAL A 472 7.70 -0.21 -10.43
CA VAL A 472 6.59 -0.94 -11.04
C VAL A 472 7.13 -2.18 -11.72
N PHE A 473 6.41 -3.30 -11.60
CA PHE A 473 6.76 -4.52 -12.33
C PHE A 473 6.81 -4.26 -13.84
N ASP A 474 7.93 -4.60 -14.47
CA ASP A 474 8.16 -4.46 -15.91
C ASP A 474 8.03 -5.81 -16.62
N SER A 475 8.89 -6.76 -16.30
CA SER A 475 9.00 -8.02 -17.03
C SER A 475 9.67 -9.13 -16.22
N TYR A 476 9.84 -10.29 -16.82
CA TYR A 476 10.71 -11.34 -16.32
C TYR A 476 11.96 -11.43 -17.18
N ALA A 477 13.16 -11.35 -16.56
CA ALA A 477 14.44 -11.50 -17.23
C ALA A 477 15.26 -12.65 -16.63
N PRO A 478 16.28 -13.16 -17.34
CA PRO A 478 17.16 -14.18 -16.82
C PRO A 478 17.81 -13.79 -15.48
N TYR A 479 17.92 -14.74 -14.59
CA TYR A 479 18.51 -14.55 -13.25
C TYR A 479 19.90 -13.92 -13.30
N LYS A 480 20.09 -12.77 -12.66
CA LYS A 480 21.32 -11.97 -12.69
C LYS A 480 22.38 -12.41 -11.65
N GLY A 481 22.27 -13.62 -11.10
CA GLY A 481 23.22 -14.14 -10.10
C GLY A 481 22.89 -13.72 -8.68
N ASP A 482 23.69 -14.17 -7.71
CA ASP A 482 23.42 -13.96 -6.29
C ASP A 482 23.54 -12.49 -5.88
N LEU A 483 22.70 -12.08 -4.94
CA LEU A 483 22.71 -10.80 -4.27
C LEU A 483 22.81 -11.02 -2.77
N ASN A 484 23.78 -10.38 -2.13
CA ASN A 484 23.85 -10.35 -0.68
C ASN A 484 22.78 -9.39 -0.14
N ARG A 485 21.77 -9.94 0.52
CA ARG A 485 20.69 -9.14 1.13
C ARG A 485 21.18 -8.27 2.28
N ARG A 486 22.10 -8.82 3.09
CA ARG A 486 22.56 -8.18 4.32
C ARG A 486 24.08 -8.38 4.47
N SER A 487 24.79 -7.29 4.76
CA SER A 487 26.23 -7.27 5.05
C SER A 487 26.56 -7.49 6.53
N THR A 488 25.54 -7.52 7.40
CA THR A 488 25.65 -7.62 8.87
C THR A 488 25.07 -8.92 9.37
N GLY A 489 25.58 -9.44 10.50
CA GLY A 489 25.05 -10.62 11.19
C GLY A 489 24.04 -10.26 12.28
N SER A 490 23.54 -11.28 12.97
CA SER A 490 22.63 -11.16 14.10
C SER A 490 23.35 -11.41 15.43
N LEU A 491 22.95 -10.65 16.47
CA LEU A 491 23.25 -11.01 17.87
C LEU A 491 22.16 -11.97 18.34
N VAL A 492 22.52 -13.20 18.65
CA VAL A 492 21.58 -14.28 18.96
C VAL A 492 21.67 -14.66 20.44
N SER A 493 20.55 -14.73 21.14
CA SER A 493 20.52 -15.12 22.56
C SER A 493 20.96 -16.56 22.74
N PHE A 494 21.85 -16.76 23.72
CA PHE A 494 22.39 -18.06 24.06
C PHE A 494 21.45 -18.91 24.90
N GLU A 495 20.69 -18.29 25.80
CA GLU A 495 19.82 -19.00 26.74
C GLU A 495 18.45 -18.34 26.88
N THR A 496 17.53 -19.07 27.48
CA THR A 496 16.18 -18.60 27.80
C THR A 496 16.18 -17.98 29.20
N GLY A 497 15.62 -16.77 29.31
CA GLY A 497 15.55 -16.06 30.59
C GLY A 497 15.06 -14.64 30.44
N GLU A 498 15.48 -13.77 31.34
CA GLU A 498 15.20 -12.33 31.34
C GLU A 498 16.49 -11.55 31.15
N SER A 499 16.49 -10.58 30.26
CA SER A 499 17.65 -9.74 29.98
C SER A 499 17.98 -8.84 31.19
N VAL A 500 19.24 -8.78 31.56
CA VAL A 500 19.73 -7.99 32.68
C VAL A 500 20.75 -6.96 32.23
N SER A 501 20.84 -5.83 32.94
CA SER A 501 21.73 -4.72 32.55
C SER A 501 23.18 -5.15 32.34
N TYR A 502 23.70 -6.05 33.15
CA TYR A 502 25.09 -6.55 33.02
C TYR A 502 25.29 -7.40 31.75
N GLY A 503 24.34 -8.27 31.43
CA GLY A 503 24.38 -9.07 30.21
C GLY A 503 24.29 -8.19 28.95
N LEU A 504 23.41 -7.20 28.96
CA LEU A 504 23.24 -6.24 27.86
C LEU A 504 24.46 -5.33 27.68
N PHE A 505 25.09 -4.89 28.79
CA PHE A 505 26.32 -4.09 28.75
C PHE A 505 27.46 -4.83 28.02
N ASN A 506 27.63 -6.11 28.28
CA ASN A 506 28.62 -6.91 27.57
C ASN A 506 28.23 -7.21 26.11
N ALA A 507 26.93 -7.30 25.82
CA ALA A 507 26.44 -7.57 24.48
C ALA A 507 26.51 -6.33 23.55
N GLN A 508 26.34 -5.10 24.08
CA GLN A 508 26.40 -3.86 23.29
C GLN A 508 27.78 -3.58 22.70
N GLU A 509 28.86 -4.13 23.27
CA GLU A 509 30.21 -4.06 22.71
C GLU A 509 30.34 -4.82 21.37
N ARG A 510 29.40 -5.74 21.10
CA ARG A 510 29.39 -6.59 19.91
C ARG A 510 28.46 -6.11 18.82
N GLY A 511 27.61 -5.13 19.13
CA GLY A 511 26.69 -4.53 18.17
C GLY A 511 25.53 -3.78 18.81
N ALA A 512 24.63 -3.24 17.98
CA ALA A 512 23.46 -2.51 18.45
C ALA A 512 22.35 -3.46 18.90
N LEU A 513 21.78 -3.20 20.08
CA LEU A 513 20.74 -4.03 20.68
C LEU A 513 19.34 -3.59 20.25
N PHE A 514 18.41 -4.54 20.14
CA PHE A 514 16.98 -4.32 19.87
C PHE A 514 16.14 -4.36 21.15
N ILE A 515 16.68 -4.89 22.25
CA ILE A 515 15.99 -5.08 23.53
C ILE A 515 16.66 -4.32 24.65
N GLY A 516 15.87 -3.93 25.65
CA GLY A 516 16.33 -3.34 26.92
C GLY A 516 16.37 -4.36 28.06
N PRO A 517 16.67 -3.90 29.29
CA PRO A 517 16.61 -4.73 30.50
C PRO A 517 15.17 -5.17 30.82
N GLY A 518 15.01 -6.35 31.45
CA GLY A 518 13.72 -6.86 31.88
C GLY A 518 12.88 -7.50 30.77
N VAL A 519 13.46 -7.69 29.57
CA VAL A 519 12.78 -8.36 28.45
C VAL A 519 13.00 -9.85 28.51
N LYS A 520 11.92 -10.63 28.41
CA LYS A 520 12.00 -12.08 28.32
C LYS A 520 12.56 -12.49 26.94
N VAL A 521 13.55 -13.37 26.95
CA VAL A 521 14.22 -13.89 25.76
C VAL A 521 14.28 -15.41 25.82
N TYR A 522 14.45 -16.04 24.66
CA TYR A 522 14.70 -17.48 24.56
C TYR A 522 15.93 -17.79 23.71
N GLU A 523 16.48 -18.98 23.85
CA GLU A 523 17.61 -19.47 23.03
C GLU A 523 17.26 -19.36 21.55
N GLY A 524 18.13 -18.71 20.75
CA GLY A 524 17.91 -18.52 19.32
C GLY A 524 17.12 -17.26 18.95
N MET A 525 16.61 -16.49 19.92
CA MET A 525 16.00 -15.17 19.67
C MET A 525 17.07 -14.16 19.26
N ILE A 526 16.78 -13.33 18.27
CA ILE A 526 17.66 -12.25 17.81
C ILE A 526 17.44 -11.04 18.70
N VAL A 527 18.51 -10.57 19.32
CA VAL A 527 18.48 -9.47 20.31
C VAL A 527 19.23 -8.23 19.86
N GLY A 528 19.83 -8.26 18.67
CA GLY A 528 20.57 -7.12 18.11
C GLY A 528 21.21 -7.44 16.77
N VAL A 529 21.89 -6.45 16.20
CA VAL A 529 22.65 -6.52 14.95
C VAL A 529 24.14 -6.50 15.23
N SER A 530 24.88 -7.42 14.58
CA SER A 530 26.33 -7.46 14.59
C SER A 530 26.89 -6.62 13.43
N PRO A 531 27.94 -5.81 13.61
CA PRO A 531 28.62 -5.13 12.51
C PRO A 531 29.40 -6.11 11.61
N LYS A 532 29.63 -7.33 12.07
CA LYS A 532 30.25 -8.40 11.29
C LYS A 532 29.20 -9.17 10.51
N GLN A 533 29.60 -9.77 9.41
CA GLN A 533 28.72 -10.58 8.57
C GLN A 533 28.26 -11.88 9.26
N GLU A 534 29.03 -12.36 10.22
CA GLU A 534 28.72 -13.58 10.96
C GLU A 534 27.84 -13.30 12.18
N ASP A 535 26.96 -14.26 12.47
CA ASP A 535 26.14 -14.22 13.69
C ASP A 535 27.00 -14.40 14.93
N ILE A 536 26.70 -13.62 15.95
CA ILE A 536 27.39 -13.69 17.24
C ILE A 536 26.39 -14.12 18.31
N THR A 537 26.70 -15.21 19.00
CA THR A 537 25.92 -15.64 20.16
C THR A 537 26.29 -14.82 21.39
N VAL A 538 25.31 -14.27 22.09
CA VAL A 538 25.47 -13.42 23.27
C VAL A 538 24.61 -13.91 24.42
N ASN A 539 25.09 -13.78 25.64
CA ASN A 539 24.31 -14.09 26.85
C ASN A 539 23.82 -12.79 27.50
N VAL A 540 22.57 -12.42 27.18
CA VAL A 540 21.93 -11.22 27.73
C VAL A 540 21.31 -11.44 29.13
N CYS A 541 21.20 -12.71 29.58
CA CYS A 541 20.65 -13.09 30.89
C CYS A 541 21.72 -13.18 31.97
N LYS A 542 23.02 -13.02 31.61
CA LYS A 542 24.14 -13.18 32.52
C LYS A 542 24.13 -12.12 33.62
N LYS A 543 23.95 -12.56 34.86
CA LYS A 543 24.02 -11.70 36.06
C LYS A 543 25.48 -11.45 36.45
N LYS A 544 25.76 -10.29 37.05
CA LYS A 544 27.06 -9.98 37.66
C LYS A 544 27.25 -10.94 38.84
N GLN A 545 28.30 -11.75 38.82
CA GLN A 545 28.65 -12.57 39.98
C GLN A 545 29.26 -11.66 41.09
N MET A 546 28.61 -11.64 42.24
CA MET A 546 29.16 -10.97 43.42
C MET A 546 30.27 -11.85 43.98
N THR A 547 31.51 -11.36 43.99
CA THR A 547 32.61 -11.95 44.74
C THR A 547 32.82 -11.14 46.01
N ASN A 548 33.09 -11.83 47.11
CA ASN A 548 33.30 -11.22 48.47
C ASN A 548 34.47 -10.22 48.56
N MET A 549 35.18 -9.96 47.47
CA MET A 549 36.37 -9.10 47.43
C MET A 549 36.15 -7.71 46.81
N ARG A 550 34.93 -7.34 46.39
CA ARG A 550 34.66 -6.02 45.82
C ARG A 550 34.01 -5.14 46.86
N ALA A 551 34.70 -4.02 47.21
CA ALA A 551 34.17 -2.99 48.05
C ALA A 551 32.85 -2.45 47.50
N ALA A 552 31.87 -2.27 48.38
CA ALA A 552 30.51 -1.81 48.04
C ALA A 552 30.42 -0.37 47.46
N GLY A 553 31.56 0.26 47.15
CA GLY A 553 31.65 1.65 46.67
C GLY A 553 32.05 1.83 45.20
N SER A 554 32.31 0.77 44.42
CA SER A 554 32.81 0.92 43.04
C SER A 554 31.84 0.42 41.97
N ASP A 555 30.55 0.48 42.20
CA ASP A 555 29.57 0.20 41.15
C ASP A 555 29.38 1.46 40.28
N GLU A 556 30.26 1.66 39.30
CA GLU A 556 29.97 2.57 38.19
C GLU A 556 28.64 2.18 37.55
N ALA A 557 27.76 3.16 37.37
CA ALA A 557 26.48 2.96 36.69
C ALA A 557 26.74 2.46 35.29
N LEU A 558 26.28 1.24 34.98
CA LEU A 558 26.39 0.66 33.64
C LEU A 558 25.60 1.51 32.63
N ARG A 559 26.30 2.22 31.77
CA ARG A 559 25.66 3.00 30.71
C ARG A 559 25.23 2.06 29.59
N LEU A 560 23.92 1.90 29.43
CA LEU A 560 23.33 1.20 28.29
C LEU A 560 22.96 2.20 27.21
N VAL A 561 23.32 1.90 25.97
CA VAL A 561 22.82 2.62 24.79
C VAL A 561 21.33 2.26 24.64
N PRO A 562 20.43 3.23 24.37
CA PRO A 562 19.02 2.94 24.13
C PRO A 562 18.87 1.89 23.02
N PRO A 563 18.00 0.88 23.20
CA PRO A 563 17.79 -0.15 22.19
C PRO A 563 17.14 0.44 20.94
N ARG A 564 17.58 -0.03 19.78
CA ARG A 564 16.96 0.30 18.48
C ARG A 564 15.64 -0.46 18.35
N LYS A 565 14.52 0.23 18.40
CA LYS A 565 13.20 -0.35 18.12
C LYS A 565 13.00 -0.42 16.61
N LEU A 566 12.72 -1.59 16.08
CA LEU A 566 12.45 -1.82 14.67
C LEU A 566 10.93 -1.82 14.42
N SER A 567 10.50 -1.19 13.31
CA SER A 567 9.14 -1.35 12.78
C SER A 567 8.96 -2.74 12.17
N LEU A 568 7.73 -3.12 11.82
CA LEU A 568 7.46 -4.38 11.12
C LEU A 568 8.27 -4.48 9.81
N GLU A 569 8.27 -3.44 9.01
CA GLU A 569 9.01 -3.36 7.75
C GLU A 569 10.51 -3.54 7.98
N GLN A 570 11.07 -2.83 8.96
CA GLN A 570 12.48 -2.95 9.32
C GLN A 570 12.84 -4.36 9.83
N CYS A 571 11.91 -5.03 10.53
CA CYS A 571 12.10 -6.42 10.92
C CYS A 571 12.14 -7.34 9.69
N LEU A 572 11.20 -7.18 8.74
CA LEU A 572 11.14 -7.96 7.51
C LEU A 572 12.38 -7.78 6.63
N GLU A 573 12.85 -6.53 6.47
CA GLU A 573 14.09 -6.19 5.77
C GLU A 573 15.33 -6.81 6.43
N PHE A 574 15.33 -6.88 7.76
CA PHE A 574 16.45 -7.42 8.53
C PHE A 574 16.60 -8.93 8.41
N LEU A 575 15.52 -9.69 8.19
CA LEU A 575 15.54 -11.15 8.18
C LEU A 575 16.48 -11.74 7.13
N ALA A 576 17.34 -12.65 7.57
CA ALA A 576 18.11 -13.54 6.70
C ALA A 576 17.30 -14.81 6.36
N ASP A 577 17.78 -15.61 5.39
CA ASP A 577 17.06 -16.81 4.90
C ASP A 577 16.85 -17.90 5.98
N ASP A 578 17.66 -17.89 7.03
CA ASP A 578 17.58 -18.80 8.17
C ASP A 578 16.90 -18.18 9.40
N GLU A 579 16.19 -17.08 9.21
CA GLU A 579 15.52 -16.33 10.25
C GLU A 579 14.00 -16.26 10.00
N LEU A 580 13.24 -16.10 11.08
CA LEU A 580 11.78 -15.93 11.06
C LEU A 580 11.39 -14.74 11.93
N LEU A 581 10.28 -14.10 11.60
CA LEU A 581 9.63 -13.10 12.43
C LEU A 581 8.41 -13.71 13.12
N GLU A 582 8.44 -13.76 14.44
CA GLU A 582 7.30 -14.06 15.29
C GLU A 582 6.45 -12.79 15.42
N VAL A 583 5.19 -12.88 15.00
CA VAL A 583 4.22 -11.78 15.01
C VAL A 583 3.14 -12.10 16.03
N THR A 584 3.01 -11.23 17.03
CA THR A 584 1.98 -11.34 18.06
C THR A 584 1.27 -10.00 18.21
N PRO A 585 0.08 -9.92 18.82
CA PRO A 585 -0.60 -8.66 19.09
C PRO A 585 0.27 -7.63 19.84
N GLU A 586 1.13 -8.11 20.75
CA GLU A 586 1.93 -7.26 21.64
C GLU A 586 3.36 -7.03 21.13
N ASN A 587 3.97 -8.04 20.48
CA ASN A 587 5.39 -8.03 20.17
C ASN A 587 5.71 -8.51 18.76
N LEU A 588 6.84 -8.00 18.25
CA LEU A 588 7.53 -8.51 17.06
C LEU A 588 8.89 -9.06 17.53
N ARG A 589 9.14 -10.36 17.32
CA ARG A 589 10.39 -11.00 17.75
C ARG A 589 11.02 -11.75 16.58
N MET A 590 12.24 -11.40 16.26
CA MET A 590 13.02 -12.13 15.25
C MET A 590 13.74 -13.30 15.91
N ARG A 591 13.83 -14.42 15.21
CA ARG A 591 14.48 -15.61 15.71
C ARG A 591 15.15 -16.43 14.60
N LYS A 592 16.07 -17.28 14.98
CA LYS A 592 16.62 -18.30 14.07
C LYS A 592 15.61 -19.44 13.88
N THR A 593 15.61 -20.05 12.68
CA THR A 593 14.82 -21.26 12.41
C THR A 593 15.27 -22.42 13.30
N ILE A 594 16.57 -22.57 13.51
CA ILE A 594 17.15 -23.54 14.43
C ILE A 594 17.47 -22.82 15.74
N LEU A 595 16.64 -22.98 16.76
CA LEU A 595 16.81 -22.28 18.03
C LEU A 595 18.03 -22.75 18.81
N ASN A 596 18.25 -24.05 18.87
CA ASN A 596 19.35 -24.64 19.65
C ASN A 596 20.71 -24.29 19.05
N HIS A 597 21.59 -23.72 19.87
CA HIS A 597 22.91 -23.24 19.46
C HIS A 597 23.79 -24.33 18.86
N GLU A 598 23.87 -25.50 19.51
CA GLU A 598 24.72 -26.59 19.02
C GLU A 598 24.28 -27.16 17.68
N LYS A 599 22.94 -27.33 17.51
CA LYS A 599 22.36 -27.78 16.24
C LYS A 599 22.60 -26.77 15.13
N ARG A 600 22.47 -25.47 15.42
CA ARG A 600 22.74 -24.39 14.48
C ARG A 600 24.20 -24.38 14.02
N MET A 601 25.14 -24.49 14.96
CA MET A 601 26.58 -24.56 14.64
C MET A 601 26.93 -25.80 13.79
N LYS A 602 26.32 -26.94 14.07
CA LYS A 602 26.50 -28.16 13.24
C LYS A 602 25.95 -27.98 11.83
N ALA A 603 24.80 -27.34 11.67
CA ALA A 603 24.20 -27.07 10.36
C ALA A 603 25.09 -26.14 9.53
N THR A 604 25.62 -25.07 10.13
CA THR A 604 26.49 -24.08 9.45
C THR A 604 27.85 -24.70 9.04
N HIS A 605 28.44 -25.57 9.86
CA HIS A 605 29.73 -26.19 9.55
C HIS A 605 29.60 -27.44 8.65
N GLY A 606 28.43 -28.12 8.67
CA GLY A 606 28.13 -29.26 7.80
C GLY A 606 27.92 -28.89 6.33
N GLY A 607 27.44 -27.68 6.05
CA GLY A 607 27.23 -27.16 4.69
C GLY A 607 28.51 -26.75 3.95
N LYS A 608 29.63 -26.54 4.65
CA LYS A 608 30.94 -26.21 4.04
C LYS A 608 31.74 -27.43 3.55
N LYS A 609 31.19 -28.64 3.67
CA LYS A 609 31.85 -29.92 3.27
C LYS A 609 31.18 -30.61 2.07
N LYS A 610 30.38 -29.93 1.27
CA LYS A 610 29.88 -30.49 0.00
C LYS A 610 30.19 -29.59 -1.18
#